data_2c17cef3f46117dd11d326158d00210b
#
_entry.id   2c17cef3f46117dd11d326158d00210b
#
_cell.length_a   1.000
_cell.length_b   1.000
_cell.length_c   1.000
_cell.angle_alpha   90.00
_cell.angle_beta   90.00
_cell.angle_gamma   90.00
#
_symmetry.space_group_name_H-M   'P 1'
#
loop_
_entity.id
_entity.type
_entity.pdbx_description
1 polymer ?
#
loop_
_entity_poly.entity_id
_entity_poly.type
_entity_poly.pdbx_seq_one_letter_code
_entity_poly.pdbx_strand_id
1 'polypeptide(L)'
;VIVQAGLVGRIVARLGERRTLLLGLGCGVVGFSIYAFAGTGALFLVGIPVSALWGVSAPATQALITRQVGSDVQGRIQGALMSLISLAGIIGPAIFAGSFGLFISDHAPMHLPGAPFLIAALLLGCGWLIAWRYARTPAMSPAALAVDMTQ
;
A
#
# COMPACT_ATOMS: atom_id res chain seq x y z
N VAL A 1 -12.02 -2.74 10.32
CA VAL A 1 -11.67 -1.52 11.09
C VAL A 1 -11.04 -1.87 12.44
N ILE A 2 -11.67 -2.71 13.29
CA ILE A 2 -11.18 -3.04 14.65
C ILE A 2 -9.83 -3.78 14.61
N VAL A 3 -9.67 -4.74 13.70
CA VAL A 3 -8.41 -5.50 13.51
C VAL A 3 -7.29 -4.59 13.03
N GLN A 4 -7.59 -3.64 12.15
CA GLN A 4 -6.60 -2.69 11.65
C GLN A 4 -6.10 -1.74 12.76
N ALA A 5 -6.99 -1.19 13.58
CA ALA A 5 -6.61 -0.23 14.63
C ALA A 5 -5.76 -0.87 15.74
N GLY A 6 -6.08 -2.10 16.17
CA GLY A 6 -5.34 -2.77 17.24
C GLY A 6 -4.04 -3.45 16.78
N LEU A 7 -4.03 -4.00 15.57
CA LEU A 7 -2.90 -4.77 15.06
C LEU A 7 -1.80 -3.87 14.50
N VAL A 8 -2.18 -2.78 13.83
CA VAL A 8 -1.25 -1.86 13.17
C VAL A 8 -0.26 -1.25 14.14
N GLY A 9 -0.73 -0.74 15.28
CA GLY A 9 0.14 -0.14 16.30
C GLY A 9 1.19 -1.12 16.83
N ARG A 10 0.80 -2.38 17.08
CA ARG A 10 1.72 -3.42 17.57
C ARG A 10 2.72 -3.87 16.50
N ILE A 11 2.29 -3.96 15.25
CA ILE A 11 3.16 -4.33 14.11
C ILE A 11 4.18 -3.23 13.88
N VAL A 12 3.76 -1.96 13.82
CA VAL A 12 4.66 -0.81 13.63
C VAL A 12 5.65 -0.71 14.78
N ALA A 13 5.20 -0.90 16.03
CA ALA A 13 6.06 -0.84 17.20
C ALA A 13 7.14 -1.93 17.21
N ARG A 14 6.83 -3.13 16.70
CA ARG A 14 7.78 -4.26 16.70
C ARG A 14 8.69 -4.31 15.47
N LEU A 15 8.16 -4.00 14.29
CA LEU A 15 8.88 -4.16 13.01
C LEU A 15 9.51 -2.85 12.52
N GLY A 16 9.05 -1.72 13.06
CA GLY A 16 9.39 -0.39 12.55
C GLY A 16 8.58 -0.02 11.30
N GLU A 17 8.50 1.27 11.03
CA GLU A 17 7.63 1.83 9.98
C GLU A 17 7.99 1.35 8.57
N ARG A 18 9.29 1.32 8.25
CA ARG A 18 9.77 0.88 6.93
C ARG A 18 9.42 -0.59 6.63
N ARG A 19 9.68 -1.47 7.60
CA ARG A 19 9.38 -2.91 7.41
C ARG A 19 7.88 -3.14 7.34
N THR A 20 7.10 -2.44 8.13
CA THR A 20 5.63 -2.50 8.10
C THR A 20 5.09 -2.04 6.75
N LEU A 21 5.62 -0.94 6.19
CA LEU A 21 5.26 -0.46 4.86
C LEU A 21 5.56 -1.52 3.78
N LEU A 22 6.77 -2.07 3.78
CA LEU A 22 7.17 -3.08 2.79
C LEU A 22 6.35 -4.37 2.90
N LEU A 23 6.07 -4.83 4.12
CA LEU A 23 5.21 -5.99 4.34
C LEU A 23 3.78 -5.73 3.86
N GLY A 24 3.20 -4.58 4.21
CA GLY A 24 1.85 -4.22 3.78
C GLY A 24 1.73 -4.16 2.26
N LEU A 25 2.65 -3.45 1.59
CA LEU A 25 2.67 -3.39 0.12
C LEU A 25 2.90 -4.76 -0.51
N GLY A 26 3.81 -5.58 0.04
CA GLY A 26 4.06 -6.94 -0.44
C GLY A 26 2.83 -7.83 -0.31
N CYS A 27 2.13 -7.79 0.82
CA CYS A 27 0.84 -8.49 0.99
C CYS A 27 -0.21 -7.99 -0.02
N GLY A 28 -0.22 -6.70 -0.34
CA GLY A 28 -1.08 -6.16 -1.39
C GLY A 28 -0.75 -6.76 -2.75
N VAL A 29 0.52 -6.79 -3.16
CA VAL A 29 0.95 -7.41 -4.42
C VAL A 29 0.50 -8.86 -4.50
N VAL A 30 0.75 -9.65 -3.46
CA VAL A 30 0.35 -11.07 -3.42
C VAL A 30 -1.17 -11.22 -3.44
N GLY A 31 -1.90 -10.45 -2.63
CA GLY A 31 -3.36 -10.52 -2.57
C GLY A 31 -4.03 -10.18 -3.89
N PHE A 32 -3.61 -9.10 -4.55
CA PHE A 32 -4.15 -8.73 -5.86
C PHE A 32 -3.71 -9.70 -6.98
N SER A 33 -2.52 -10.31 -6.87
CA SER A 33 -2.11 -11.38 -7.77
C SER A 33 -3.00 -12.62 -7.61
N ILE A 34 -3.36 -12.99 -6.39
CA ILE A 34 -4.32 -14.08 -6.14
C ILE A 34 -5.66 -13.75 -6.81
N TYR A 35 -6.18 -12.53 -6.67
CA TYR A 35 -7.43 -12.14 -7.33
C TYR A 35 -7.34 -12.18 -8.86
N ALA A 36 -6.19 -11.78 -9.42
CA ALA A 36 -5.97 -11.79 -10.87
C ALA A 36 -6.08 -13.18 -11.48
N PHE A 37 -5.63 -14.20 -10.75
CA PHE A 37 -5.60 -15.59 -11.21
C PHE A 37 -6.64 -16.49 -10.53
N ALA A 38 -7.57 -15.92 -9.75
CA ALA A 38 -8.60 -16.67 -9.07
C ALA A 38 -9.63 -17.25 -10.06
N GLY A 39 -9.43 -18.50 -10.49
CA GLY A 39 -10.39 -19.26 -11.30
C GLY A 39 -11.56 -19.84 -10.48
N THR A 40 -11.52 -19.78 -9.15
CA THR A 40 -12.56 -20.29 -8.25
C THR A 40 -12.85 -19.30 -7.14
N GLY A 41 -14.10 -19.28 -6.67
CA GLY A 41 -14.49 -18.45 -5.52
C GLY A 41 -13.70 -18.76 -4.23
N ALA A 42 -13.32 -20.01 -4.04
CA ALA A 42 -12.51 -20.41 -2.88
C ALA A 42 -11.12 -19.74 -2.91
N LEU A 43 -10.47 -19.72 -4.06
CA LEU A 43 -9.17 -19.06 -4.23
C LEU A 43 -9.28 -17.53 -4.02
N PHE A 44 -10.36 -16.94 -4.49
CA PHE A 44 -10.66 -15.53 -4.25
C PHE A 44 -10.79 -15.23 -2.75
N LEU A 45 -11.50 -16.08 -1.99
CA LEU A 45 -11.66 -15.93 -0.54
C LEU A 45 -10.31 -16.00 0.21
N VAL A 46 -9.36 -16.80 -0.26
CA VAL A 46 -8.00 -16.86 0.31
C VAL A 46 -7.25 -15.54 0.11
N GLY A 47 -7.51 -14.83 -0.97
CA GLY A 47 -6.92 -13.52 -1.24
C GLY A 47 -7.35 -12.42 -0.25
N ILE A 48 -8.55 -12.54 0.36
CA ILE A 48 -9.11 -11.51 1.24
C ILE A 48 -8.23 -11.26 2.48
N PRO A 49 -7.86 -12.25 3.30
CA PRO A 49 -7.02 -12.00 4.46
C PRO A 49 -5.61 -11.50 4.09
N VAL A 50 -5.08 -11.95 2.96
CA VAL A 50 -3.77 -11.49 2.47
C VAL A 50 -3.83 -10.02 2.05
N SER A 51 -4.83 -9.64 1.26
CA SER A 51 -5.01 -8.25 0.83
C SER A 51 -5.41 -7.33 1.99
N ALA A 52 -6.08 -7.83 3.02
CA ALA A 52 -6.41 -7.04 4.22
C ALA A 52 -5.17 -6.52 4.95
N LEU A 53 -4.04 -7.25 4.89
CA LEU A 53 -2.77 -6.82 5.46
C LEU A 53 -2.15 -5.63 4.71
N TRP A 54 -2.52 -5.38 3.46
CA TRP A 54 -2.14 -4.16 2.76
C TRP A 54 -2.57 -2.88 3.49
N GLY A 55 -3.70 -2.94 4.23
CA GLY A 55 -4.21 -1.81 4.99
C GLY A 55 -3.24 -1.24 6.04
N VAL A 56 -2.20 -1.97 6.44
CA VAL A 56 -1.17 -1.46 7.37
C VAL A 56 -0.17 -0.53 6.67
N SER A 57 -0.10 -0.51 5.35
CA SER A 57 0.84 0.32 4.60
C SER A 57 0.53 1.81 4.69
N ALA A 58 -0.74 2.20 4.71
CA ALA A 58 -1.16 3.60 4.76
C ALA A 58 -0.70 4.31 6.06
N PRO A 59 -0.99 3.80 7.27
CA PRO A 59 -0.50 4.42 8.50
C PRO A 59 1.02 4.36 8.62
N ALA A 60 1.68 3.32 8.13
CA ALA A 60 3.15 3.25 8.11
C ALA A 60 3.77 4.33 7.19
N THR A 61 3.18 4.57 6.03
CA THR A 61 3.59 5.66 5.13
C THR A 61 3.42 7.01 5.81
N GLN A 62 2.27 7.23 6.44
CA GLN A 62 1.96 8.48 7.14
C GLN A 62 2.97 8.75 8.27
N ALA A 63 3.30 7.74 9.07
CA ALA A 63 4.28 7.85 10.13
C ALA A 63 5.69 8.18 9.59
N LEU A 64 6.11 7.55 8.49
CA LEU A 64 7.39 7.87 7.84
C LEU A 64 7.44 9.31 7.34
N ILE A 65 6.38 9.80 6.71
CA ILE A 65 6.29 11.18 6.22
C ILE A 65 6.36 12.16 7.38
N THR A 66 5.56 11.94 8.43
CA THR A 66 5.50 12.84 9.60
C THR A 66 6.85 12.97 10.30
N ARG A 67 7.66 11.91 10.32
CA ARG A 67 8.99 11.93 10.94
C ARG A 67 10.07 12.59 10.09
N GLN A 68 9.88 12.66 8.77
CA GLN A 68 10.88 13.21 7.86
C GLN A 68 10.67 14.69 7.55
N VAL A 69 9.52 15.24 7.93
CA VAL A 69 9.10 16.59 7.55
C VAL A 69 8.79 17.42 8.79
N GLY A 70 9.34 18.62 8.83
CA GLY A 70 9.04 19.60 9.87
C GLY A 70 7.56 20.02 9.85
N SER A 71 7.05 20.46 11.00
CA SER A 71 5.65 20.83 11.20
C SER A 71 5.16 21.94 10.25
N ASP A 72 6.05 22.82 9.82
CA ASP A 72 5.81 23.92 8.90
C ASP A 72 5.49 23.47 7.46
N VAL A 73 6.04 22.34 7.02
CA VAL A 73 5.87 21.80 5.66
C VAL A 73 4.84 20.67 5.61
N GLN A 74 4.45 20.13 6.76
CA GLN A 74 3.58 18.96 6.86
C GLN A 74 2.22 19.18 6.18
N GLY A 75 1.61 20.36 6.32
CA GLY A 75 0.36 20.71 5.65
C GLY A 75 0.45 20.70 4.13
N ARG A 76 1.56 21.19 3.57
CA ARG A 76 1.80 21.18 2.11
C ARG A 76 1.92 19.75 1.56
N ILE A 77 2.63 18.89 2.26
CA ILE A 77 2.78 17.48 1.85
C ILE A 77 1.45 16.74 1.94
N GLN A 78 0.68 16.96 3.00
CA GLN A 78 -0.66 16.38 3.12
C GLN A 78 -1.59 16.85 1.99
N GLY A 79 -1.57 18.13 1.65
CA GLY A 79 -2.33 18.67 0.53
C GLY A 79 -1.93 18.03 -0.80
N ALA A 80 -0.63 17.88 -1.06
CA ALA A 80 -0.12 17.23 -2.26
C ALA A 80 -0.53 15.75 -2.33
N LEU A 81 -0.45 15.02 -1.21
CA LEU A 81 -0.89 13.62 -1.15
C LEU A 81 -2.39 13.48 -1.42
N MET A 82 -3.23 14.35 -0.84
CA MET A 82 -4.66 14.34 -1.08
C MET A 82 -4.99 14.66 -2.54
N SER A 83 -4.27 15.59 -3.17
CA SER A 83 -4.43 15.89 -4.59
C SER A 83 -4.09 14.69 -5.47
N LEU A 84 -3.02 13.97 -5.18
CA LEU A 84 -2.63 12.75 -5.90
C LEU A 84 -3.66 11.63 -5.72
N ILE A 85 -4.17 11.45 -4.50
CA ILE A 85 -5.22 10.46 -4.21
C ILE A 85 -6.50 10.79 -4.98
N SER A 86 -6.89 12.07 -5.01
CA SER A 86 -8.07 12.53 -5.75
C SER A 86 -7.92 12.29 -7.25
N LEU A 87 -6.75 12.60 -7.82
CA LEU A 87 -6.46 12.36 -9.23
C LEU A 87 -6.48 10.86 -9.56
N ALA A 88 -5.87 10.03 -8.71
CA ALA A 88 -5.92 8.58 -8.85
C ALA A 88 -7.35 8.05 -8.74
N GLY A 89 -8.19 8.65 -7.89
CA GLY A 89 -9.60 8.31 -7.74
C GLY A 89 -10.45 8.60 -8.98
N ILE A 90 -10.05 9.57 -9.80
CA ILE A 90 -10.72 9.87 -11.08
C ILE A 90 -10.24 8.92 -12.19
N ILE A 91 -8.93 8.73 -12.29
CA ILE A 91 -8.29 7.96 -13.37
C ILE A 91 -8.45 6.44 -13.14
N GLY A 92 -8.35 6.01 -11.88
CA GLY A 92 -8.36 4.60 -11.50
C GLY A 92 -9.57 3.83 -12.04
N PRO A 93 -10.81 4.24 -11.73
CA PRO A 93 -12.01 3.56 -12.20
C PRO A 93 -12.07 3.42 -13.73
N ALA A 94 -11.62 4.44 -14.48
CA ALA A 94 -11.58 4.40 -15.93
C ALA A 94 -10.60 3.34 -16.47
N ILE A 95 -9.39 3.27 -15.89
CA ILE A 95 -8.40 2.25 -16.25
C ILE A 95 -8.92 0.84 -15.93
N PHE A 96 -9.50 0.65 -14.74
CA PHE A 96 -9.97 -0.66 -14.31
C PHE A 96 -11.19 -1.13 -15.13
N ALA A 97 -12.18 -0.26 -15.35
CA ALA A 97 -13.35 -0.58 -16.17
C ALA A 97 -12.95 -0.83 -17.64
N GLY A 98 -12.07 -0.01 -18.19
CA GLY A 98 -11.54 -0.18 -19.55
C GLY A 98 -10.77 -1.48 -19.72
N SER A 99 -9.88 -1.80 -18.78
CA SER A 99 -9.12 -3.08 -18.82
C SER A 99 -10.06 -4.28 -18.71
N PHE A 100 -11.05 -4.23 -17.81
CA PHE A 100 -12.04 -5.30 -17.68
C PHE A 100 -12.81 -5.52 -19.00
N GLY A 101 -13.31 -4.43 -19.62
CA GLY A 101 -14.03 -4.49 -20.89
C GLY A 101 -13.19 -5.08 -22.04
N LEU A 102 -11.90 -4.68 -22.12
CA LEU A 102 -10.98 -5.18 -23.15
C LEU A 102 -10.68 -6.67 -23.00
N PHE A 103 -10.48 -7.17 -21.79
CA PHE A 103 -10.08 -8.56 -21.54
C PHE A 103 -11.25 -9.54 -21.39
N ILE A 104 -12.51 -9.05 -21.38
CA ILE A 104 -13.73 -9.88 -21.38
C ILE A 104 -14.39 -9.96 -22.77
N SER A 105 -14.05 -9.04 -23.70
CA SER A 105 -14.65 -9.01 -25.03
C SER A 105 -14.33 -10.26 -25.83
N ASP A 106 -15.22 -10.64 -26.75
CA ASP A 106 -15.05 -11.78 -27.67
C ASP A 106 -13.81 -11.64 -28.58
N HIS A 107 -13.28 -10.41 -28.71
CA HIS A 107 -12.08 -10.10 -29.49
C HIS A 107 -10.83 -9.96 -28.60
N ALA A 108 -10.92 -10.33 -27.32
CA ALA A 108 -9.78 -10.24 -26.41
C ALA A 108 -8.65 -11.17 -26.85
N PRO A 109 -7.40 -10.70 -26.89
CA PRO A 109 -6.24 -11.54 -27.20
C PRO A 109 -6.04 -12.68 -26.20
N MET A 110 -6.61 -12.52 -25.01
CA MET A 110 -6.61 -13.52 -23.94
C MET A 110 -7.77 -13.24 -22.99
N HIS A 111 -8.60 -14.25 -22.72
CA HIS A 111 -9.68 -14.15 -21.73
C HIS A 111 -9.08 -14.11 -20.32
N LEU A 112 -8.91 -12.93 -19.77
CA LEU A 112 -8.38 -12.72 -18.42
C LEU A 112 -9.29 -11.77 -17.61
N PRO A 113 -10.37 -12.29 -17.02
CA PRO A 113 -11.30 -11.47 -16.21
C PRO A 113 -10.62 -10.77 -15.04
N GLY A 114 -9.50 -11.31 -14.57
CA GLY A 114 -8.68 -10.75 -13.48
C GLY A 114 -7.70 -9.66 -13.91
N ALA A 115 -7.67 -9.23 -15.19
CA ALA A 115 -6.75 -8.20 -15.69
C ALA A 115 -6.70 -6.91 -14.85
N PRO A 116 -7.81 -6.35 -14.36
CA PRO A 116 -7.77 -5.18 -13.48
C PRO A 116 -6.96 -5.41 -12.20
N PHE A 117 -7.11 -6.58 -11.59
CA PHE A 117 -6.36 -6.95 -10.39
C PHE A 117 -4.87 -7.14 -10.68
N LEU A 118 -4.52 -7.64 -11.88
CA LEU A 118 -3.14 -7.74 -12.30
C LEU A 118 -2.49 -6.36 -12.47
N ILE A 119 -3.21 -5.40 -13.05
CA ILE A 119 -2.75 -4.00 -13.14
C ILE A 119 -2.53 -3.43 -11.73
N ALA A 120 -3.45 -3.66 -10.81
CA ALA A 120 -3.29 -3.23 -9.42
C ALA A 120 -2.06 -3.86 -8.76
N ALA A 121 -1.84 -5.16 -8.95
CA ALA A 121 -0.66 -5.86 -8.43
C ALA A 121 0.65 -5.29 -8.99
N LEU A 122 0.69 -4.98 -10.29
CA LEU A 122 1.86 -4.37 -10.93
C LEU A 122 2.13 -2.95 -10.40
N LEU A 123 1.11 -2.11 -10.27
CA LEU A 123 1.25 -0.77 -9.70
C LEU A 123 1.73 -0.80 -8.24
N LEU A 124 1.17 -1.71 -7.44
CA LEU A 124 1.63 -1.93 -6.06
C LEU A 124 3.06 -2.47 -6.02
N GLY A 125 3.42 -3.36 -6.94
CA GLY A 125 4.78 -3.87 -7.09
C GLY A 125 5.79 -2.77 -7.42
N CYS A 126 5.44 -1.85 -8.31
CA CYS A 126 6.24 -0.64 -8.57
C CYS A 126 6.38 0.21 -7.31
N GLY A 127 5.28 0.45 -6.59
CA GLY A 127 5.30 1.16 -5.32
C GLY A 127 6.16 0.47 -4.26
N TRP A 128 6.10 -0.85 -4.20
CA TRP A 128 6.93 -1.66 -3.31
C TRP A 128 8.43 -1.53 -3.62
N LEU A 129 8.81 -1.60 -4.91
CA LEU A 129 10.20 -1.43 -5.35
C LEU A 129 10.73 -0.02 -5.03
N ILE A 130 9.92 1.01 -5.26
CA ILE A 130 10.26 2.39 -4.92
C ILE A 130 10.45 2.52 -3.40
N ALA A 131 9.52 2.00 -2.60
CA ALA A 131 9.60 2.02 -1.16
C ALA A 131 10.83 1.25 -0.64
N TRP A 132 11.11 0.09 -1.22
CA TRP A 132 12.29 -0.71 -0.86
C TRP A 132 13.59 0.05 -1.10
N ARG A 133 13.68 0.77 -2.22
CA ARG A 133 14.89 1.49 -2.61
C ARG A 133 15.06 2.82 -1.88
N TYR A 134 13.97 3.56 -1.65
CA TYR A 134 14.01 4.94 -1.17
C TYR A 134 13.48 5.16 0.25
N ALA A 135 12.61 4.30 0.77
CA ALA A 135 12.13 4.44 2.14
C ALA A 135 13.25 4.11 3.12
N ARG A 136 13.94 5.12 3.61
CA ARG A 136 14.95 4.99 4.67
C ARG A 136 14.29 5.26 6.01
N THR A 137 14.61 4.47 7.02
CA THR A 137 14.26 4.79 8.40
C THR A 137 15.10 6.01 8.80
N PRO A 138 14.51 7.12 9.26
CA PRO A 138 15.30 8.22 9.78
C PRO A 138 16.21 7.70 10.89
N ALA A 139 17.50 8.05 10.86
CA ALA A 139 18.36 7.80 12.00
C ALA A 139 17.76 8.55 13.21
N MET A 140 17.64 7.87 14.34
CA MET A 140 17.20 8.52 15.57
C MET A 140 18.13 9.71 15.83
N SER A 141 17.54 10.91 15.97
CA SER A 141 18.31 12.10 16.30
C SER A 141 19.05 11.88 17.62
N PRO A 142 20.32 12.31 17.73
CA PRO A 142 21.06 12.24 18.99
C PRO A 142 20.31 12.87 20.18
N ALA A 143 19.47 13.87 19.92
CA ALA A 143 18.60 14.51 20.91
C ALA A 143 17.51 13.57 21.46
N ALA A 144 16.97 12.67 20.62
CA ALA A 144 15.98 11.69 21.07
C ALA A 144 16.62 10.58 21.93
N LEU A 145 17.87 10.21 21.64
CA LEU A 145 18.66 9.28 22.48
C LEU A 145 18.97 9.87 23.85
N ALA A 146 19.24 11.17 23.92
CA ALA A 146 19.55 11.84 25.19
C ALA A 146 18.34 11.90 26.14
N VAL A 147 17.12 12.02 25.60
CA VAL A 147 15.88 12.05 26.41
C VAL A 147 15.55 10.67 26.98
N ASP A 148 15.80 9.59 26.22
CA ASP A 148 15.55 8.21 26.66
C ASP A 148 16.51 7.74 27.76
N MET A 149 17.73 8.31 27.82
CA MET A 149 18.72 8.01 28.85
C MET A 149 18.51 8.76 30.18
N THR A 150 17.54 9.68 30.24
CA THR A 150 17.25 10.50 31.43
C THR A 150 15.96 10.09 32.15
N GLN A 151 15.29 9.03 31.72
CA GLN A 151 14.11 8.44 32.38
C GLN A 151 14.45 7.07 32.98
#